data_6999e25d2729497fef8fba83af5bd33e
#
_entry.id   6999e25d2729497fef8fba83af5bd33e
#
_cell.length_a   1.000
_cell.length_b   1.000
_cell.length_c   1.000
_cell.angle_alpha   90.00
_cell.angle_beta   90.00
_cell.angle_gamma   90.00
#
_symmetry.space_group_name_H-M   'P 1'
#
loop_
_entity.id
_entity.type
_entity.pdbx_description
1 polymer ?
#
loop_
_entity_poly.entity_id
_entity_poly.type
_entity_poly.pdbx_seq_one_letter_code
_entity_poly.pdbx_strand_id
1 'polypeptide(L)'
;PTVEALAAAPPARVREAWDGLGYYARARNLQGAAQAVVRERGGRFPRTREEAERLPGVGRYTSGALLAFAFEEPVPALDTNGTRVLSRLFLTRRSSSPSRTAARLEALGASLIPAGKAWAFNQALIDFGALVCTARAPRCGACPFRSRCRAYARWQRGGRTPGRRP
;
A
#
# COMPACT_ATOMS: atom_id res chain seq x y z
N PRO A 1 -17.58 -18.01 -4.69
CA PRO A 1 -17.29 -17.50 -3.35
C PRO A 1 -17.84 -16.10 -3.21
N THR A 2 -18.60 -15.87 -2.12
CA THR A 2 -19.18 -14.56 -1.79
C THR A 2 -18.75 -14.16 -0.38
N VAL A 3 -18.96 -12.89 -0.02
CA VAL A 3 -18.66 -12.41 1.33
C VAL A 3 -19.52 -13.12 2.38
N GLU A 4 -20.77 -13.44 2.03
CA GLU A 4 -21.71 -14.19 2.89
C GLU A 4 -21.21 -15.62 3.13
N ALA A 5 -20.76 -16.30 2.08
CA ALA A 5 -20.23 -17.66 2.19
C ALA A 5 -18.97 -17.70 3.09
N LEU A 6 -18.08 -16.71 2.97
CA LEU A 6 -16.90 -16.60 3.83
C LEU A 6 -17.29 -16.27 5.28
N ALA A 7 -18.25 -15.37 5.47
CA ALA A 7 -18.72 -14.99 6.80
C ALA A 7 -19.36 -16.19 7.55
N ALA A 8 -20.11 -17.03 6.83
CA ALA A 8 -20.81 -18.20 7.38
C ALA A 8 -19.93 -19.45 7.49
N ALA A 9 -18.76 -19.47 6.85
CA ALA A 9 -17.91 -20.66 6.84
C ALA A 9 -17.41 -21.02 8.25
N PRO A 10 -17.30 -22.32 8.59
CA PRO A 10 -16.64 -22.72 9.83
C PRO A 10 -15.18 -22.24 9.85
N PRO A 11 -14.67 -21.71 10.97
CA PRO A 11 -13.28 -21.20 11.04
C PRO A 11 -12.21 -22.24 10.65
N ALA A 12 -12.48 -23.52 10.93
CA ALA A 12 -11.60 -24.63 10.52
C ALA A 12 -11.45 -24.71 8.99
N ARG A 13 -12.54 -24.55 8.25
CA ARG A 13 -12.54 -24.57 6.78
C ARG A 13 -11.81 -23.37 6.19
N VAL A 14 -11.95 -22.19 6.79
CA VAL A 14 -11.20 -21.00 6.37
C VAL A 14 -9.71 -21.20 6.62
N ARG A 15 -9.35 -21.78 7.76
CA ARG A 15 -7.94 -22.09 8.08
C ARG A 15 -7.36 -23.15 7.12
N GLU A 16 -8.10 -24.20 6.82
CA GLU A 16 -7.71 -25.25 5.86
C GLU A 16 -7.47 -24.66 4.45
N ALA A 17 -8.39 -23.83 3.97
CA ALA A 17 -8.27 -23.14 2.69
C ALA A 17 -7.10 -22.14 2.65
N TRP A 18 -6.59 -21.73 3.81
CA TRP A 18 -5.44 -20.83 3.96
C TRP A 18 -4.12 -21.58 4.12
N ASP A 19 -4.15 -22.92 4.14
CA ASP A 19 -2.96 -23.70 4.45
C ASP A 19 -1.81 -23.44 3.46
N GLY A 20 -0.59 -23.46 3.98
CA GLY A 20 0.62 -23.13 3.20
C GLY A 20 0.88 -21.63 2.98
N LEU A 21 -0.08 -20.72 3.18
CA LEU A 21 0.12 -19.27 2.96
C LEU A 21 0.78 -18.55 4.15
N GLY A 22 0.86 -19.20 5.30
CA GLY A 22 1.41 -18.61 6.52
C GLY A 22 0.61 -17.43 7.06
N TYR A 23 1.08 -16.82 8.16
CA TYR A 23 0.42 -15.68 8.79
C TYR A 23 -1.09 -15.88 8.99
N TYR A 24 -1.47 -16.95 9.67
CA TYR A 24 -2.88 -17.38 9.87
C TYR A 24 -3.78 -16.32 10.53
N ALA A 25 -3.19 -15.31 11.18
CA ALA A 25 -3.95 -14.15 11.65
C ALA A 25 -4.67 -13.41 10.50
N ARG A 26 -4.11 -13.45 9.27
CA ARG A 26 -4.78 -12.86 8.09
C ARG A 26 -6.07 -13.59 7.74
N ALA A 27 -6.07 -14.92 7.81
CA ALA A 27 -7.27 -15.72 7.57
C ALA A 27 -8.39 -15.38 8.57
N ARG A 28 -8.04 -15.29 9.87
CA ARG A 28 -9.01 -14.88 10.92
C ARG A 28 -9.53 -13.47 10.69
N ASN A 29 -8.65 -12.54 10.37
CA ASN A 29 -9.03 -11.16 10.10
C ASN A 29 -9.90 -11.05 8.84
N LEU A 30 -9.58 -11.77 7.78
CA LEU A 30 -10.38 -11.82 6.56
C LEU A 30 -11.79 -12.32 6.83
N GLN A 31 -11.93 -13.40 7.59
CA GLN A 31 -13.24 -13.92 7.99
C GLN A 31 -13.97 -12.94 8.91
N GLY A 32 -13.27 -12.35 9.88
CA GLY A 32 -13.86 -11.33 10.77
C GLY A 32 -14.33 -10.09 10.00
N ALA A 33 -13.57 -9.66 9.00
CA ALA A 33 -13.97 -8.56 8.11
C ALA A 33 -15.22 -8.93 7.29
N ALA A 34 -15.30 -10.15 6.74
CA ALA A 34 -16.48 -10.64 6.04
C ALA A 34 -17.71 -10.67 6.95
N GLN A 35 -17.57 -11.17 8.18
CA GLN A 35 -18.64 -11.17 9.17
C GLN A 35 -19.13 -9.76 9.52
N ALA A 36 -18.21 -8.81 9.70
CA ALA A 36 -18.55 -7.41 9.97
C ALA A 36 -19.29 -6.78 8.78
N VAL A 37 -18.82 -7.02 7.55
CA VAL A 37 -19.47 -6.51 6.32
C VAL A 37 -20.89 -7.06 6.18
N VAL A 38 -21.10 -8.36 6.42
CA VAL A 38 -22.43 -8.96 6.34
C VAL A 38 -23.34 -8.43 7.45
N ARG A 39 -22.89 -8.47 8.70
CA ARG A 39 -23.69 -8.11 9.87
C ARG A 39 -24.05 -6.63 9.91
N GLU A 40 -23.10 -5.75 9.62
CA GLU A 40 -23.22 -4.31 9.86
C GLU A 40 -23.60 -3.53 8.59
N ARG A 41 -23.39 -4.14 7.40
CA ARG A 41 -23.53 -3.47 6.12
C ARG A 41 -24.34 -4.24 5.07
N GLY A 42 -24.96 -5.35 5.48
CA GLY A 42 -25.77 -6.18 4.55
C GLY A 42 -24.97 -6.67 3.34
N GLY A 43 -23.71 -7.06 3.53
CA GLY A 43 -22.84 -7.56 2.46
C GLY A 43 -22.15 -6.47 1.60
N ARG A 44 -22.37 -5.19 1.87
CA ARG A 44 -21.80 -4.08 1.09
C ARG A 44 -20.46 -3.63 1.69
N PHE A 45 -19.41 -3.65 0.89
CA PHE A 45 -18.11 -3.15 1.30
C PHE A 45 -18.11 -1.62 1.51
N PRO A 46 -17.33 -1.13 2.49
CA PRO A 46 -17.18 0.30 2.73
C PRO A 46 -16.54 1.01 1.53
N ARG A 47 -16.96 2.25 1.31
CA ARG A 47 -16.48 3.12 0.24
C ARG A 47 -15.63 4.28 0.75
N THR A 48 -15.45 4.40 2.06
CA THR A 48 -14.57 5.40 2.67
C THR A 48 -13.44 4.72 3.43
N ARG A 49 -12.33 5.41 3.59
CA ARG A 49 -11.16 4.90 4.32
C ARG A 49 -11.50 4.65 5.80
N GLU A 50 -12.17 5.60 6.40
CA GLU A 50 -12.57 5.56 7.82
C GLU A 50 -13.43 4.35 8.13
N GLU A 51 -14.33 4.02 7.23
CA GLU A 51 -15.18 2.84 7.38
C GLU A 51 -14.41 1.54 7.10
N ALA A 52 -13.53 1.53 6.09
CA ALA A 52 -12.73 0.37 5.76
C ALA A 52 -11.76 0.01 6.90
N GLU A 53 -11.14 1.01 7.54
CA GLU A 53 -10.20 0.81 8.66
C GLU A 53 -10.86 0.28 9.95
N ARG A 54 -12.19 0.32 10.04
CA ARG A 54 -12.94 -0.33 11.14
C ARG A 54 -13.05 -1.84 10.98
N LEU A 55 -12.80 -2.36 9.77
CA LEU A 55 -12.85 -3.80 9.54
C LEU A 55 -11.64 -4.52 10.16
N PRO A 56 -11.83 -5.71 10.75
CA PRO A 56 -10.76 -6.51 11.33
C PRO A 56 -9.59 -6.72 10.35
N GLY A 57 -8.37 -6.36 10.77
CA GLY A 57 -7.16 -6.54 9.97
C GLY A 57 -6.99 -5.58 8.80
N VAL A 58 -7.88 -4.62 8.63
CA VAL A 58 -7.78 -3.59 7.61
C VAL A 58 -7.10 -2.35 8.20
N GLY A 59 -5.83 -2.19 7.87
CA GLY A 59 -5.06 -0.99 8.19
C GLY A 59 -4.98 -0.03 7.01
N ARG A 60 -4.20 1.02 7.18
CA ARG A 60 -4.06 2.14 6.23
C ARG A 60 -3.71 1.72 4.79
N TYR A 61 -2.78 0.77 4.63
CA TYR A 61 -2.45 0.22 3.31
C TYR A 61 -3.62 -0.56 2.73
N THR A 62 -4.21 -1.47 3.52
CA THR A 62 -5.28 -2.36 3.04
C THR A 62 -6.54 -1.57 2.67
N SER A 63 -6.90 -0.54 3.44
CA SER A 63 -8.02 0.35 3.12
C SER A 63 -7.79 1.09 1.80
N GLY A 64 -6.59 1.66 1.62
CA GLY A 64 -6.21 2.30 0.36
C GLY A 64 -6.23 1.33 -0.82
N ALA A 65 -5.69 0.12 -0.65
CA ALA A 65 -5.69 -0.91 -1.69
C ALA A 65 -7.12 -1.34 -2.06
N LEU A 66 -7.98 -1.59 -1.07
CA LEU A 66 -9.37 -1.94 -1.30
C LEU A 66 -10.10 -0.85 -2.09
N LEU A 67 -9.96 0.39 -1.69
CA LEU A 67 -10.62 1.52 -2.35
C LEU A 67 -10.10 1.75 -3.77
N ALA A 68 -8.78 1.70 -3.96
CA ALA A 68 -8.18 1.95 -5.28
C ALA A 68 -8.41 0.78 -6.26
N PHE A 69 -8.20 -0.47 -5.80
CA PHE A 69 -8.22 -1.63 -6.70
C PHE A 69 -9.62 -2.21 -6.93
N ALA A 70 -10.52 -2.14 -5.94
CA ALA A 70 -11.87 -2.66 -6.09
C ALA A 70 -12.88 -1.59 -6.56
N PHE A 71 -12.59 -0.31 -6.29
CA PHE A 71 -13.57 0.75 -6.52
C PHE A 71 -13.06 1.92 -7.36
N GLU A 72 -11.80 1.88 -7.80
CA GLU A 72 -11.15 2.95 -8.57
C GLU A 72 -11.18 4.32 -7.86
N GLU A 73 -11.33 4.32 -6.52
CA GLU A 73 -11.30 5.55 -5.74
C GLU A 73 -9.90 6.18 -5.79
N PRO A 74 -9.78 7.52 -5.91
CA PRO A 74 -8.50 8.21 -6.08
C PRO A 74 -7.72 8.31 -4.76
N VAL A 75 -7.45 7.18 -4.15
CA VAL A 75 -6.70 7.06 -2.89
C VAL A 75 -5.40 6.29 -3.11
N PRO A 76 -4.30 6.69 -2.45
CA PRO A 76 -3.05 5.96 -2.57
C PRO A 76 -3.04 4.71 -1.67
N ALA A 77 -2.58 3.60 -2.22
CA ALA A 77 -2.27 2.35 -1.51
C ALA A 77 -0.76 2.29 -1.23
N LEU A 78 -0.32 2.99 -0.18
CA LEU A 78 1.11 3.11 0.12
C LEU A 78 1.61 1.95 0.98
N ASP A 79 2.17 0.95 0.33
CA ASP A 79 2.99 -0.08 0.98
C ASP A 79 4.40 0.46 1.28
N THR A 80 5.30 -0.40 1.74
CA THR A 80 6.71 -0.04 1.97
C THR A 80 7.43 0.37 0.69
N ASN A 81 7.04 -0.15 -0.48
CA ASN A 81 7.61 0.17 -1.77
C ASN A 81 7.15 1.57 -2.23
N GLY A 82 5.86 1.83 -2.27
CA GLY A 82 5.29 3.13 -2.64
C GLY A 82 5.77 4.25 -1.72
N THR A 83 5.74 4.01 -0.40
CA THR A 83 6.29 4.94 0.61
C THR A 83 7.76 5.29 0.34
N ARG A 84 8.59 4.29 0.01
CA ARG A 84 10.01 4.49 -0.32
C ARG A 84 10.18 5.29 -1.61
N VAL A 85 9.44 4.96 -2.66
CA VAL A 85 9.49 5.67 -3.95
C VAL A 85 9.17 7.14 -3.77
N LEU A 86 8.00 7.46 -3.21
CA LEU A 86 7.58 8.84 -2.99
C LEU A 86 8.52 9.60 -2.06
N SER A 87 9.01 8.96 -1.00
CA SER A 87 10.00 9.58 -0.10
C SER A 87 11.28 9.95 -0.85
N ARG A 88 11.81 9.05 -1.70
CA ARG A 88 13.05 9.27 -2.45
C ARG A 88 12.90 10.34 -3.53
N LEU A 89 11.77 10.35 -4.23
CA LEU A 89 11.52 11.31 -5.30
C LEU A 89 11.27 12.71 -4.76
N PHE A 90 10.46 12.86 -3.72
CA PHE A 90 9.88 14.14 -3.35
C PHE A 90 10.32 14.70 -1.99
N LEU A 91 10.81 13.88 -1.05
CA LEU A 91 11.21 14.40 0.26
C LEU A 91 12.70 14.74 0.30
N THR A 92 13.01 15.97 0.67
CA THR A 92 14.41 16.40 0.94
C THR A 92 14.90 15.86 2.27
N ARG A 93 14.06 15.86 3.29
CA ARG A 93 14.31 15.33 4.63
C ARG A 93 13.06 14.59 5.12
N ARG A 94 13.26 13.53 5.88
CA ARG A 94 12.16 12.92 6.65
C ARG A 94 11.85 13.83 7.82
N SER A 95 10.56 13.98 8.14
CA SER A 95 10.17 14.61 9.40
C SER A 95 10.66 13.76 10.56
N SER A 96 10.96 14.40 11.69
CA SER A 96 11.21 13.69 12.96
C SER A 96 10.01 12.90 13.44
N SER A 97 8.79 13.25 12.97
CA SER A 97 7.55 12.53 13.26
C SER A 97 7.22 11.55 12.12
N PRO A 98 7.19 10.22 12.37
CA PRO A 98 6.77 9.23 11.40
C PRO A 98 5.34 9.46 10.89
N SER A 99 4.41 9.84 11.78
CA SER A 99 3.01 10.10 11.43
C SER A 99 2.86 11.30 10.48
N ARG A 100 3.57 12.39 10.70
CA ARG A 100 3.59 13.54 9.78
C ARG A 100 4.17 13.17 8.43
N THR A 101 5.21 12.33 8.40
CA THR A 101 5.78 11.83 7.15
C THR A 101 4.76 11.00 6.38
N ALA A 102 4.04 10.09 7.05
CA ALA A 102 3.01 9.26 6.45
C ALA A 102 1.86 10.10 5.87
N ALA A 103 1.32 11.04 6.65
CA ALA A 103 0.25 11.93 6.19
C ALA A 103 0.67 12.77 4.98
N ARG A 104 1.91 13.29 4.98
CA ARG A 104 2.44 14.05 3.84
C ARG A 104 2.58 13.19 2.59
N LEU A 105 3.03 11.94 2.73
CA LEU A 105 3.18 11.03 1.59
C LEU A 105 1.83 10.60 1.04
N GLU A 106 0.82 10.45 1.88
CA GLU A 106 -0.54 10.18 1.42
C GLU A 106 -1.15 11.32 0.66
N ALA A 107 -1.09 12.55 1.20
CA ALA A 107 -1.55 13.72 0.50
C ALA A 107 -0.85 13.89 -0.86
N LEU A 108 0.46 13.67 -0.89
CA LEU A 108 1.25 13.67 -2.13
C LEU A 108 0.80 12.55 -3.08
N GLY A 109 0.67 11.32 -2.58
CA GLY A 109 0.21 10.19 -3.39
C GLY A 109 -1.15 10.47 -4.02
N ALA A 110 -2.11 10.96 -3.25
CA ALA A 110 -3.44 11.31 -3.73
C ALA A 110 -3.40 12.39 -4.84
N SER A 111 -2.54 13.41 -4.68
CA SER A 111 -2.40 14.48 -5.68
C SER A 111 -1.75 14.04 -7.01
N LEU A 112 -1.11 12.87 -7.02
CA LEU A 112 -0.44 12.33 -8.19
C LEU A 112 -1.29 11.33 -8.97
N ILE A 113 -2.42 10.88 -8.43
CA ILE A 113 -3.31 9.92 -9.10
C ILE A 113 -4.07 10.63 -10.22
N PRO A 114 -3.89 10.24 -11.49
CA PRO A 114 -4.70 10.80 -12.56
C PRO A 114 -6.16 10.37 -12.44
N ALA A 115 -7.09 11.20 -12.88
CA ALA A 115 -8.50 10.87 -12.85
C ALA A 115 -8.80 9.54 -13.57
N GLY A 116 -9.56 8.66 -12.92
CA GLY A 116 -9.92 7.33 -13.44
C GLY A 116 -8.73 6.39 -13.66
N LYS A 117 -7.61 6.57 -12.92
CA LYS A 117 -6.40 5.76 -13.04
C LYS A 117 -5.85 5.33 -11.68
N ALA A 118 -6.70 5.22 -10.66
CA ALA A 118 -6.26 4.87 -9.32
C ALA A 118 -5.65 3.47 -9.26
N TRP A 119 -6.29 2.50 -9.92
CA TRP A 119 -5.77 1.14 -10.04
C TRP A 119 -4.37 1.13 -10.68
N ALA A 120 -4.29 1.69 -11.89
CA ALA A 120 -3.05 1.67 -12.67
C ALA A 120 -1.91 2.42 -11.97
N PHE A 121 -2.20 3.57 -11.36
CA PHE A 121 -1.22 4.36 -10.61
C PHE A 121 -0.65 3.59 -9.42
N ASN A 122 -1.52 3.01 -8.59
CA ASN A 122 -1.09 2.28 -7.41
C ASN A 122 -0.30 1.02 -7.77
N GLN A 123 -0.75 0.26 -8.78
CA GLN A 123 -0.02 -0.91 -9.27
C GLN A 123 1.36 -0.50 -9.81
N ALA A 124 1.43 0.51 -10.65
CA ALA A 124 2.69 1.00 -11.18
C ALA A 124 3.65 1.49 -10.09
N LEU A 125 3.14 2.14 -9.04
CA LEU A 125 3.95 2.62 -7.93
C LEU A 125 4.54 1.46 -7.11
N ILE A 126 3.76 0.41 -6.85
CA ILE A 126 4.19 -0.82 -6.16
C ILE A 126 5.28 -1.51 -6.99
N ASP A 127 5.03 -1.76 -8.28
CA ASP A 127 5.94 -2.45 -9.18
C ASP A 127 7.23 -1.66 -9.39
N PHE A 128 7.13 -0.35 -9.56
CA PHE A 128 8.30 0.51 -9.69
C PHE A 128 9.19 0.44 -8.43
N GLY A 129 8.58 0.41 -7.26
CA GLY A 129 9.30 0.22 -6.00
C GLY A 129 9.93 -1.16 -5.87
N ALA A 130 9.26 -2.21 -6.31
CA ALA A 130 9.76 -3.57 -6.26
C ALA A 130 10.89 -3.84 -7.29
N LEU A 131 10.76 -3.32 -8.49
CA LEU A 131 11.61 -3.69 -9.63
C LEU A 131 12.73 -2.67 -9.92
N VAL A 132 12.47 -1.38 -9.75
CA VAL A 132 13.40 -0.30 -10.11
C VAL A 132 13.96 0.40 -8.88
N CYS A 133 13.09 1.00 -8.06
CA CYS A 133 13.49 1.77 -6.89
C CYS A 133 13.62 0.88 -5.65
N THR A 134 14.36 -0.23 -5.76
CA THR A 134 14.51 -1.25 -4.71
C THR A 134 15.12 -0.68 -3.43
N ALA A 135 14.95 -1.39 -2.31
CA ALA A 135 15.39 -0.90 -1.00
C ALA A 135 16.92 -0.77 -0.93
N ARG A 136 17.63 -1.81 -1.31
CA ARG A 136 19.10 -1.92 -1.13
C ARG A 136 19.89 -1.46 -2.35
N ALA A 137 19.49 -1.86 -3.54
CA ALA A 137 20.21 -1.59 -4.80
C ALA A 137 19.29 -1.01 -5.87
N PRO A 138 18.84 0.25 -5.74
CA PRO A 138 17.95 0.85 -6.73
C PRO A 138 18.66 1.01 -8.08
N ARG A 139 17.96 0.68 -9.15
CA ARG A 139 18.45 0.75 -10.54
C ARG A 139 18.36 2.18 -11.08
N CYS A 140 19.10 3.11 -10.44
CA CYS A 140 19.01 4.53 -10.79
C CYS A 140 19.47 4.83 -12.22
N GLY A 141 20.35 4.02 -12.81
CA GLY A 141 20.78 4.16 -14.21
C GLY A 141 19.63 4.04 -15.20
N ALA A 142 18.70 3.11 -14.96
CA ALA A 142 17.52 2.85 -15.77
C ALA A 142 16.26 3.61 -15.29
N CYS A 143 16.37 4.44 -14.24
CA CYS A 143 15.21 5.11 -13.65
C CYS A 143 14.81 6.35 -14.48
N PRO A 144 13.57 6.42 -15.01
CA PRO A 144 13.10 7.56 -15.79
C PRO A 144 13.04 8.86 -14.97
N PHE A 145 12.95 8.76 -13.63
CA PHE A 145 12.88 9.90 -12.74
C PHE A 145 14.26 10.33 -12.19
N ARG A 146 15.37 9.76 -12.69
CA ARG A 146 16.72 10.00 -12.14
C ARG A 146 17.05 11.48 -12.01
N SER A 147 16.83 12.24 -13.08
CA SER A 147 17.17 13.68 -13.14
C SER A 147 16.39 14.55 -12.16
N ARG A 148 15.18 14.12 -11.78
CA ARG A 148 14.30 14.84 -10.85
C ARG A 148 14.28 14.24 -9.43
N CYS A 149 15.02 13.15 -9.22
CA CYS A 149 15.00 12.43 -7.94
C CYS A 149 15.83 13.15 -6.87
N ARG A 150 15.16 13.63 -5.82
CA ARG A 150 15.82 14.33 -4.70
C ARG A 150 16.80 13.45 -3.93
N ALA A 151 16.52 12.17 -3.79
CA ALA A 151 17.43 11.24 -3.14
C ALA A 151 18.68 11.02 -4.02
N TYR A 152 18.51 10.83 -5.33
CA TYR A 152 19.64 10.65 -6.24
C TYR A 152 20.56 11.86 -6.23
N ALA A 153 20.02 13.08 -6.37
CA ALA A 153 20.80 14.30 -6.31
C ALA A 153 21.60 14.46 -5.00
N ARG A 154 21.01 14.01 -3.88
CA ARG A 154 21.66 14.01 -2.56
C ARG A 154 22.78 12.99 -2.46
N TRP A 155 22.59 11.79 -3.01
CA TRP A 155 23.62 10.76 -3.04
C TRP A 155 24.83 11.18 -3.88
N GLN A 156 24.58 11.81 -5.02
CA GLN A 156 25.66 12.34 -5.87
C GLN A 156 26.53 13.37 -5.12
N ARG A 157 25.89 14.34 -4.43
CA ARG A 157 26.62 15.35 -3.64
C ARG A 157 27.38 14.76 -2.44
N GLY A 158 26.88 13.68 -1.87
CA GLY A 158 27.51 13.02 -0.71
C GLY A 158 28.50 11.91 -1.04
N GLY A 159 28.91 11.75 -2.31
CA GLY A 159 29.83 10.70 -2.76
C GLY A 159 29.30 9.26 -2.52
N ARG A 160 28.00 9.10 -2.28
CA ARG A 160 27.37 7.82 -1.97
C ARG A 160 26.69 7.25 -3.20
N THR A 161 27.01 6.00 -3.54
CA THR A 161 26.22 5.23 -4.49
C THR A 161 24.97 4.64 -3.80
N PRO A 162 23.79 4.69 -4.45
CA PRO A 162 22.60 4.03 -3.93
C PRO A 162 22.88 2.53 -3.71
N GLY A 163 22.65 2.04 -2.51
CA GLY A 163 22.74 0.61 -2.23
C GLY A 163 24.03 0.10 -1.59
N ARG A 164 25.09 0.86 -1.47
CA ARG A 164 26.21 0.50 -0.60
C ARG A 164 25.95 1.03 0.83
N ARG A 165 25.78 0.12 1.80
CA ARG A 165 26.01 0.44 3.21
C ARG A 165 27.54 0.63 3.39
N PRO A 166 27.96 1.54 4.29
CA PRO A 166 29.35 1.58 4.69
C PRO A 166 29.74 0.26 5.30
#